data_9849db23fcb2b75c89db323bcb0dbb18
#
_entry.id   9849db23fcb2b75c89db323bcb0dbb18
#
_cell.length_a   1.000
_cell.length_b   1.000
_cell.length_c   1.000
_cell.angle_alpha   90.00
_cell.angle_beta   90.00
_cell.angle_gamma   90.00
#
_symmetry.space_group_name_H-M   'P 1'
#
loop_
_entity.id
_entity.type
_entity.pdbx_description
1 polymer ?
#
loop_
_entity_poly.entity_id
_entity_poly.type
_entity_poly.pdbx_seq_one_letter_code
_entity_poly.pdbx_strand_id
1 'polypeptide(L)'
;MIIGVIGAMQIEIDNLKKTLENPSYESISGVEFVKGTIGGTEVVAAVSGVGKVFAAICTEAMILTYHVDMVINIGVAGTLCKELGVMGIAVADMVVQHDMNTSALGDPIGLLSGINEI
;
A
#
# COMPACT_ATOMS: atom_id res chain seq x y z
N MET A 1 -12.28 -13.63 -1.07
CA MET A 1 -11.00 -12.89 -0.97
C MET A 1 -11.30 -11.42 -1.20
N ILE A 2 -10.89 -10.58 -0.27
CA ILE A 2 -11.03 -9.13 -0.34
C ILE A 2 -9.64 -8.53 -0.50
N ILE A 3 -9.43 -7.73 -1.53
CA ILE A 3 -8.13 -7.11 -1.81
C ILE A 3 -8.18 -5.63 -1.39
N GLY A 4 -7.30 -5.24 -0.48
CA GLY A 4 -7.04 -3.86 -0.14
C GLY A 4 -6.05 -3.24 -1.13
N VAL A 5 -6.31 -2.02 -1.59
CA VAL A 5 -5.39 -1.26 -2.43
C VAL A 5 -5.19 0.12 -1.84
N ILE A 6 -3.94 0.48 -1.56
CA ILE A 6 -3.58 1.81 -1.07
C ILE A 6 -2.64 2.51 -2.04
N GLY A 7 -2.80 3.81 -2.17
CA GLY A 7 -1.85 4.70 -2.85
C GLY A 7 -1.66 5.95 -2.02
N ALA A 8 -0.50 6.58 -2.14
CA ALA A 8 -0.19 7.77 -1.36
C ALA A 8 -0.94 9.01 -1.84
N MET A 9 -1.24 9.08 -3.12
CA MET A 9 -1.82 10.24 -3.78
C MET A 9 -3.11 9.90 -4.53
N GLN A 10 -3.98 10.89 -4.63
CA GLN A 10 -5.27 10.75 -5.32
C GLN A 10 -5.10 10.23 -6.76
N ILE A 11 -4.15 10.76 -7.50
CA ILE A 11 -3.89 10.39 -8.90
C ILE A 11 -3.53 8.91 -9.07
N GLU A 12 -2.94 8.28 -8.06
CA GLU A 12 -2.55 6.86 -8.08
C GLU A 12 -3.77 5.94 -7.93
N ILE A 13 -4.81 6.40 -7.26
CA ILE A 13 -6.01 5.63 -6.92
C ILE A 13 -7.20 5.96 -7.83
N ASP A 14 -7.27 7.15 -8.42
CA ASP A 14 -8.45 7.61 -9.17
C ASP A 14 -8.88 6.67 -10.30
N ASN A 15 -7.93 6.13 -11.04
CA ASN A 15 -8.28 5.21 -12.13
C ASN A 15 -8.85 3.89 -11.59
N LEU A 16 -8.31 3.38 -10.49
CA LEU A 16 -8.85 2.19 -9.83
C LEU A 16 -10.28 2.44 -9.34
N LYS A 17 -10.53 3.57 -8.66
CA LYS A 17 -11.87 3.95 -8.19
C LYS A 17 -12.91 3.98 -9.32
N LYS A 18 -12.53 4.44 -10.50
CA LYS A 18 -13.41 4.49 -11.68
C LYS A 18 -13.73 3.12 -12.26
N THR A 19 -12.90 2.13 -12.01
CA THR A 19 -13.12 0.75 -12.52
C THR A 19 -13.92 -0.12 -11.56
N LEU A 20 -14.15 0.36 -10.32
CA LEU A 20 -14.95 -0.37 -9.35
C LEU A 20 -16.42 -0.40 -9.76
N GLU A 21 -16.98 -1.60 -9.76
CA GLU A 21 -18.41 -1.86 -9.94
C GLU A 21 -19.13 -1.72 -8.59
N ASN A 22 -20.30 -1.09 -8.58
CA ASN A 22 -21.13 -0.87 -7.39
C ASN A 22 -20.37 -0.23 -6.21
N PRO A 23 -19.69 0.90 -6.42
CA PRO A 23 -18.86 1.50 -5.37
C PRO A 23 -19.70 2.01 -4.20
N SER A 24 -19.23 1.74 -2.99
CA SER A 24 -19.72 2.33 -1.75
C SER A 24 -18.57 3.05 -1.04
N TYR A 25 -18.89 4.17 -0.40
CA TYR A 25 -17.87 5.05 0.22
C TYR A 25 -18.13 5.12 1.73
N GLU A 26 -17.04 5.06 2.48
CA GLU A 26 -17.06 5.21 3.93
C GLU A 26 -15.84 6.01 4.39
N SER A 27 -16.01 6.85 5.40
CA SER A 27 -14.89 7.61 5.98
C SER A 27 -14.57 7.08 7.37
N ILE A 28 -13.31 6.68 7.58
CA ILE A 28 -12.81 6.15 8.84
C ILE A 28 -11.52 6.89 9.18
N SER A 29 -11.49 7.51 10.36
CA SER A 29 -10.32 8.28 10.83
C SER A 29 -9.83 9.34 9.83
N GLY A 30 -10.77 9.94 9.07
CA GLY A 30 -10.47 10.96 8.07
C GLY A 30 -9.96 10.42 6.73
N VAL A 31 -9.85 9.11 6.57
CA VAL A 31 -9.52 8.45 5.30
C VAL A 31 -10.79 7.99 4.63
N GLU A 32 -10.96 8.32 3.35
CA GLU A 32 -12.07 7.81 2.54
C GLU A 32 -11.68 6.44 1.95
N PHE A 33 -12.48 5.44 2.30
CA PHE A 33 -12.43 4.11 1.71
C PHE A 33 -13.54 3.95 0.68
N VAL A 34 -13.21 3.33 -0.44
CA VAL A 34 -14.20 2.93 -1.44
C VAL A 34 -14.15 1.42 -1.61
N LYS A 35 -15.30 0.77 -1.41
CA LYS A 35 -15.47 -0.68 -1.60
C LYS A 35 -16.31 -0.92 -2.85
N GLY A 36 -15.89 -1.89 -3.67
CA GLY A 36 -16.62 -2.32 -4.86
C GLY A 36 -16.10 -3.66 -5.37
N THR A 37 -16.39 -4.00 -6.61
CA THR A 37 -15.87 -5.22 -7.23
C THR A 37 -15.14 -4.91 -8.53
N ILE A 38 -14.16 -5.75 -8.87
CA ILE A 38 -13.50 -5.79 -10.18
C ILE A 38 -13.49 -7.23 -10.65
N GLY A 39 -14.22 -7.51 -11.74
CA GLY A 39 -14.30 -8.86 -12.27
C GLY A 39 -14.78 -9.90 -11.25
N GLY A 40 -15.70 -9.51 -10.36
CA GLY A 40 -16.24 -10.36 -9.31
C GLY A 40 -15.38 -10.47 -8.05
N THR A 41 -14.21 -9.84 -8.01
CA THR A 41 -13.35 -9.80 -6.80
C THR A 41 -13.67 -8.55 -5.99
N GLU A 42 -13.89 -8.70 -4.68
CA GLU A 42 -14.09 -7.57 -3.79
C GLU A 42 -12.79 -6.79 -3.61
N VAL A 43 -12.89 -5.47 -3.77
CA VAL A 43 -11.74 -4.55 -3.64
C VAL A 43 -12.12 -3.39 -2.72
N VAL A 44 -11.23 -3.04 -1.82
CA VAL A 44 -11.30 -1.84 -0.99
C VAL A 44 -10.12 -0.96 -1.33
N ALA A 45 -10.36 0.25 -1.80
CA ALA A 45 -9.30 1.18 -2.19
C ALA A 45 -9.33 2.44 -1.32
N ALA A 46 -8.16 3.00 -1.02
CA ALA A 46 -8.03 4.23 -0.27
C ALA A 46 -6.79 5.03 -0.67
N VAL A 47 -6.88 6.35 -0.50
CA VAL A 47 -5.72 7.25 -0.56
C VAL A 47 -5.19 7.39 0.86
N SER A 48 -4.02 6.83 1.14
CA SER A 48 -3.44 6.84 2.48
C SER A 48 -2.88 8.20 2.90
N GLY A 49 -2.45 9.00 1.94
CA GLY A 49 -1.55 10.13 2.18
C GLY A 49 -0.08 9.72 2.08
N VAL A 50 0.79 10.72 1.96
CA VAL A 50 2.23 10.51 1.74
C VAL A 50 2.94 10.19 3.06
N GLY A 51 3.72 9.14 3.07
CA GLY A 51 4.61 8.75 4.18
C GLY A 51 4.19 7.47 4.89
N LYS A 52 5.17 6.86 5.56
CA LYS A 52 5.04 5.54 6.20
C LYS A 52 3.97 5.50 7.29
N VAL A 53 3.85 6.58 8.07
CA VAL A 53 2.85 6.68 9.16
C VAL A 53 1.43 6.67 8.60
N PHE A 54 1.16 7.47 7.57
CA PHE A 54 -0.15 7.49 6.93
C PHE A 54 -0.49 6.16 6.26
N ALA A 55 0.48 5.55 5.57
CA ALA A 55 0.30 4.24 4.98
C ALA A 55 -0.03 3.17 6.03
N ALA A 56 0.66 3.17 7.18
CA ALA A 56 0.42 2.24 8.27
C ALA A 56 -0.98 2.42 8.88
N ILE A 57 -1.38 3.65 9.19
CA ILE A 57 -2.72 3.96 9.76
C ILE A 57 -3.83 3.54 8.78
N CYS A 58 -3.68 3.87 7.51
CA CYS A 58 -4.65 3.51 6.48
C CYS A 58 -4.77 1.98 6.33
N THR A 59 -3.63 1.28 6.30
CA THR A 59 -3.59 -0.18 6.20
C THR A 59 -4.23 -0.85 7.42
N GLU A 60 -3.91 -0.39 8.63
CA GLU A 60 -4.49 -0.91 9.86
C GLU A 60 -6.03 -0.74 9.88
N ALA A 61 -6.52 0.47 9.55
CA ALA A 61 -7.95 0.72 9.46
C ALA A 61 -8.63 -0.19 8.41
N MET A 62 -7.98 -0.41 7.26
CA MET A 62 -8.47 -1.28 6.20
C MET A 62 -8.56 -2.75 6.65
N ILE A 63 -7.53 -3.25 7.34
CA ILE A 63 -7.51 -4.63 7.86
C ILE A 63 -8.60 -4.82 8.91
N LEU A 64 -8.70 -3.92 9.88
CA LEU A 64 -9.64 -4.06 11.00
C LEU A 64 -11.09 -3.91 10.57
N THR A 65 -11.38 -3.04 9.60
CA THR A 65 -12.76 -2.74 9.20
C THR A 65 -13.27 -3.66 8.11
N TYR A 66 -12.46 -3.94 7.10
CA TYR A 66 -12.90 -4.69 5.91
C TYR A 66 -12.39 -6.12 5.89
N HIS A 67 -11.51 -6.51 6.83
CA HIS A 67 -10.93 -7.86 6.91
C HIS A 67 -10.31 -8.30 5.58
N VAL A 68 -9.52 -7.40 4.97
CA VAL A 68 -8.86 -7.68 3.70
C VAL A 68 -7.87 -8.83 3.85
N ASP A 69 -7.84 -9.72 2.86
CA ASP A 69 -6.93 -10.88 2.83
C ASP A 69 -5.53 -10.51 2.35
N MET A 70 -5.43 -9.41 1.59
CA MET A 70 -4.19 -8.93 0.99
C MET A 70 -4.24 -7.41 0.86
N VAL A 71 -3.09 -6.74 1.04
CA VAL A 71 -2.94 -5.32 0.74
C VAL A 71 -1.91 -5.13 -0.37
N ILE A 72 -2.29 -4.37 -1.38
CA ILE A 72 -1.42 -3.95 -2.50
C ILE A 72 -1.18 -2.45 -2.36
N ASN A 73 0.09 -2.06 -2.26
CA ASN A 73 0.47 -0.67 -2.36
C ASN A 73 0.83 -0.34 -3.81
N ILE A 74 0.17 0.64 -4.38
CA ILE A 74 0.43 1.11 -5.75
C ILE A 74 0.93 2.55 -5.73
N GLY A 75 1.79 2.89 -6.68
CA GLY A 75 2.30 4.25 -6.79
C GLY A 75 3.46 4.37 -7.74
N VAL A 76 4.02 5.58 -7.82
CA VAL A 76 5.20 5.86 -8.62
C VAL A 76 6.46 5.74 -7.77
N ALA A 77 7.54 5.26 -8.37
CA ALA A 77 8.84 5.13 -7.72
C ALA A 77 9.98 5.49 -8.68
N GLY A 78 11.07 5.97 -8.12
CA GLY A 78 12.33 6.07 -8.86
C GLY A 78 12.95 4.68 -9.03
N THR A 79 13.56 4.42 -10.19
CA THR A 79 14.26 3.16 -10.42
C THR A 79 15.76 3.34 -10.35
N LEU A 80 16.43 2.35 -9.76
CA LEU A 80 17.89 2.17 -9.85
C LEU A 80 18.25 1.08 -10.87
N CYS A 81 17.25 0.37 -11.41
CA CYS A 81 17.41 -0.68 -12.41
C CYS A 81 17.39 -0.05 -13.81
N LYS A 82 18.49 -0.22 -14.55
CA LYS A 82 18.62 0.36 -15.90
C LYS A 82 17.75 -0.32 -16.94
N GLU A 83 17.40 -1.58 -16.71
CA GLU A 83 16.54 -2.40 -17.56
C GLU A 83 15.06 -2.00 -17.47
N LEU A 84 14.67 -1.39 -16.37
CA LEU A 84 13.33 -0.85 -16.18
C LEU A 84 13.28 0.58 -16.69
N GLY A 85 12.76 0.77 -17.89
CA GLY A 85 12.60 2.09 -18.51
C GLY A 85 11.50 2.93 -17.84
N VAL A 86 11.41 4.19 -18.25
CA VAL A 86 10.31 5.08 -17.87
C VAL A 86 8.97 4.44 -18.25
N MET A 87 7.96 4.52 -17.40
CA MET A 87 6.67 3.84 -17.51
C MET A 87 6.72 2.31 -17.37
N GLY A 88 7.87 1.76 -17.00
CA GLY A 88 7.97 0.35 -16.64
C GLY A 88 7.19 0.03 -15.36
N ILE A 89 6.71 -1.20 -15.23
CA ILE A 89 6.00 -1.70 -14.05
C ILE A 89 6.91 -2.68 -13.33
N ALA A 90 7.11 -2.45 -12.03
CA ALA A 90 7.81 -3.38 -11.15
C ALA A 90 6.83 -3.88 -10.07
N VAL A 91 6.87 -5.19 -9.81
CA VAL A 91 6.19 -5.80 -8.68
C VAL A 91 7.28 -6.26 -7.71
N ALA A 92 7.30 -5.67 -6.51
CA ALA A 92 8.27 -6.04 -5.50
C ALA A 92 7.84 -7.36 -4.82
N ASP A 93 8.75 -8.30 -4.74
CA ASP A 93 8.61 -9.52 -3.95
C ASP A 93 9.14 -9.35 -2.53
N MET A 94 10.07 -8.41 -2.34
CA MET A 94 10.58 -8.00 -1.03
C MET A 94 10.75 -6.49 -0.96
N VAL A 95 10.58 -5.94 0.22
CA VAL A 95 10.83 -4.52 0.52
C VAL A 95 11.63 -4.39 1.81
N VAL A 96 12.47 -3.35 1.89
CA VAL A 96 13.26 -3.05 3.07
C VAL A 96 13.13 -1.57 3.42
N GLN A 97 13.10 -1.27 4.70
CA GLN A 97 13.13 0.12 5.18
C GLN A 97 14.57 0.62 5.21
N HIS A 98 15.09 1.07 4.06
CA HIS A 98 16.50 1.42 3.86
C HIS A 98 17.03 2.53 4.79
N ASP A 99 16.15 3.37 5.33
CA ASP A 99 16.48 4.45 6.25
C ASP A 99 16.41 4.04 7.74
N MET A 100 16.09 2.76 8.03
CA MET A 100 16.13 2.20 9.38
C MET A 100 17.55 1.79 9.72
N ASN A 101 18.10 2.37 10.77
CA ASN A 101 19.45 2.06 11.22
C ASN A 101 19.50 1.94 12.75
N THR A 102 19.42 0.71 13.22
CA THR A 102 19.60 0.34 14.62
C THR A 102 20.89 -0.42 14.86
N SER A 103 21.89 -0.24 13.98
CA SER A 103 23.19 -0.94 14.08
C SER A 103 23.94 -0.68 15.38
N ALA A 104 23.70 0.45 16.02
CA ALA A 104 24.22 0.72 17.39
C ALA A 104 23.68 -0.25 18.44
N LEU A 105 22.54 -0.91 18.17
CA LEU A 105 21.93 -1.93 19.03
C LEU A 105 22.26 -3.37 18.57
N GLY A 106 23.04 -3.50 17.50
CA GLY A 106 23.47 -4.79 16.95
C GLY A 106 22.66 -5.29 15.75
N ASP A 107 21.63 -4.57 15.31
CA ASP A 107 20.81 -4.99 14.16
C ASP A 107 21.49 -4.66 12.82
N PRO A 108 21.26 -5.46 11.77
CA PRO A 108 21.60 -5.07 10.40
C PRO A 108 20.85 -3.80 9.97
N ILE A 109 21.48 -2.98 9.12
CA ILE A 109 20.81 -1.80 8.54
C ILE A 109 19.62 -2.27 7.69
N GLY A 110 18.47 -1.63 7.86
CA GLY A 110 17.22 -1.95 7.17
C GLY A 110 16.36 -3.00 7.87
N LEU A 111 16.89 -3.66 8.89
CA LEU A 111 16.10 -4.58 9.71
C LEU A 111 15.27 -3.80 10.73
N LEU A 112 13.97 -4.09 10.80
CA LEU A 112 13.13 -3.58 11.86
C LEU A 112 13.37 -4.39 13.13
N SER A 113 13.64 -3.68 14.25
CA SER A 113 13.86 -4.33 15.54
C SER A 113 12.67 -5.24 15.90
N GLY A 114 12.97 -6.47 16.28
CA GLY A 114 11.94 -7.50 16.57
C GLY A 114 11.47 -8.33 15.37
N ILE A 115 11.95 -8.02 14.15
CA ILE A 115 11.74 -8.85 12.98
C ILE A 115 13.06 -9.56 12.68
N ASN A 116 13.06 -10.89 12.62
CA ASN A 116 14.27 -11.70 12.53
C ASN A 116 14.81 -11.89 11.09
N GLU A 117 14.06 -11.44 10.08
CA GLU A 117 14.39 -11.66 8.67
C GLU A 117 14.17 -10.37 7.87
N ILE A 118 15.06 -10.13 6.91
CA ILE A 118 14.93 -9.08 5.89
C ILE A 118 14.30 -9.72 4.65
#